data_dc9aee535c503bdd5d3b463ced76f211
#
_entry.id   dc9aee535c503bdd5d3b463ced76f211
#
_cell.length_a   1.000
_cell.length_b   1.000
_cell.length_c   1.000
_cell.angle_alpha   90.00
_cell.angle_beta   90.00
_cell.angle_gamma   90.00
#
_symmetry.space_group_name_H-M   'P 1'
#
loop_
_entity.id
_entity.type
_entity.pdbx_description
1 polymer ?
#
loop_
_entity_poly.entity_id
_entity_poly.type
_entity_poly.pdbx_seq_one_letter_code
_entity_poly.pdbx_strand_id
1 'polypeptide(L)'
;MPASRYPCITPRPRRRHPSKIAVSLRGGLDPDVSVAVFRNGEIVLKKKSFPAHGISGLLVTVLFALTACTSRVGGDVMATVDGHKIFRTDVDKYYDNQVASAQQAPTGEQATALRLNILRQMIDDQILMRRAEKLGLLATDDEVDRKFNDIKAPFTQEEFDKRMQERKITIADFKSDIRRSITIDKVVKKEVSSKINVTDQDVSDYYKAHKAEFNLIEPQFHLAQIMVTPTPNPQVQNQNDKAQNDADARKKIQMIENRLDSGDDFATLAMRYSEDPETAGNGGDLGTVPESGLKGTDPTTRDTVMKLKPGQYSPIIGVVNPATRQAVGFRIVKLVSKEPAGQRDLSDPRVQQAIHSQLFDRREQLLKAAYYEVLRDSAKVDNYYAKHVLDSNGIEK
;
A
#
# COMPACT_ATOMS: atom_id res chain seq x y z
N MET A 1 1.70 -53.55 11.67
CA MET A 1 2.47 -54.36 10.68
C MET A 1 1.65 -54.48 9.42
N PRO A 2 2.22 -54.27 8.23
CA PRO A 2 3.59 -54.03 7.83
C PRO A 2 3.79 -52.73 7.04
N ALA A 3 5.07 -52.30 7.03
CA ALA A 3 5.60 -51.15 6.29
C ALA A 3 5.67 -51.41 4.76
N SER A 4 5.27 -50.40 3.97
CA SER A 4 5.48 -50.38 2.52
C SER A 4 6.68 -49.48 2.21
N ARG A 5 7.72 -50.06 1.61
CA ARG A 5 8.93 -49.43 1.14
C ARG A 5 8.71 -48.83 -0.25
N TYR A 6 9.03 -47.56 -0.44
CA TYR A 6 9.18 -46.95 -1.78
C TYR A 6 10.68 -46.89 -2.15
N PRO A 7 11.05 -47.24 -3.41
CA PRO A 7 12.44 -47.20 -3.85
C PRO A 7 12.87 -45.80 -4.29
N CYS A 8 14.10 -45.41 -3.88
CA CYS A 8 14.80 -44.22 -4.36
C CYS A 8 15.17 -44.36 -5.83
N ILE A 9 14.75 -43.41 -6.66
CA ILE A 9 15.20 -43.22 -8.04
C ILE A 9 16.21 -42.08 -8.05
N THR A 10 17.48 -42.39 -8.32
CA THR A 10 18.55 -41.43 -8.58
C THR A 10 18.51 -40.98 -10.03
N PRO A 11 18.62 -39.68 -10.35
CA PRO A 11 18.71 -39.23 -11.73
C PRO A 11 20.16 -39.29 -12.25
N ARG A 12 20.35 -39.88 -13.45
CA ARG A 12 21.60 -39.92 -14.20
C ARG A 12 21.96 -38.54 -14.76
N PRO A 13 23.27 -38.15 -14.82
CA PRO A 13 23.66 -36.88 -15.39
C PRO A 13 23.64 -36.93 -16.93
N ARG A 14 22.94 -35.93 -17.53
CA ARG A 14 22.96 -35.67 -18.98
C ARG A 14 24.28 -34.99 -19.37
N ARG A 15 25.00 -35.59 -20.31
CA ARG A 15 26.16 -35.02 -21.02
C ARG A 15 25.68 -33.82 -21.87
N ARG A 16 26.28 -32.66 -21.69
CA ARG A 16 26.11 -31.49 -22.57
C ARG A 16 27.17 -31.53 -23.67
N HIS A 17 26.75 -31.45 -24.92
CA HIS A 17 27.60 -31.16 -26.08
C HIS A 17 27.83 -29.63 -26.13
N PRO A 18 29.07 -29.19 -26.50
CA PRO A 18 29.32 -27.77 -26.69
C PRO A 18 28.86 -27.32 -28.09
N SER A 19 27.90 -26.42 -28.16
CA SER A 19 27.54 -25.71 -29.37
C SER A 19 28.48 -24.53 -29.62
N LYS A 20 29.09 -24.52 -30.79
CA LYS A 20 29.89 -23.40 -31.30
C LYS A 20 28.97 -22.27 -31.72
N ILE A 21 29.06 -21.13 -31.08
CA ILE A 21 28.44 -19.89 -31.56
C ILE A 21 29.55 -19.04 -32.20
N ALA A 22 29.44 -18.86 -33.52
CA ALA A 22 30.26 -17.92 -34.27
C ALA A 22 29.50 -16.56 -34.33
N VAL A 23 30.08 -15.51 -33.74
CA VAL A 23 29.59 -14.15 -33.87
C VAL A 23 30.44 -13.46 -34.96
N SER A 24 29.77 -13.10 -36.06
CA SER A 24 30.33 -12.27 -37.15
C SER A 24 30.11 -10.80 -36.82
N LEU A 25 31.19 -10.04 -36.62
CA LEU A 25 31.20 -8.60 -36.57
C LEU A 25 31.79 -8.07 -37.89
N ARG A 26 30.93 -7.47 -38.74
CA ARG A 26 31.34 -6.57 -39.83
C ARG A 26 31.23 -5.13 -39.37
N GLY A 27 32.31 -4.36 -39.54
CA GLY A 27 32.24 -2.90 -39.49
C GLY A 27 33.55 -2.21 -39.14
N GLY A 28 34.30 -1.72 -40.15
CA GLY A 28 35.09 -0.50 -40.09
C GLY A 28 36.47 -0.50 -39.44
N LEU A 29 37.47 -0.57 -40.27
CA LEU A 29 38.88 -0.04 -40.20
C LEU A 29 39.30 0.70 -38.93
N ASP A 30 40.20 0.07 -38.16
CA ASP A 30 41.33 0.70 -37.47
C ASP A 30 42.47 -0.32 -37.30
N PRO A 31 43.74 0.05 -37.51
CA PRO A 31 44.84 -0.88 -37.80
C PRO A 31 45.69 -1.27 -36.59
N ASP A 32 45.13 -1.52 -35.41
CA ASP A 32 45.88 -2.04 -34.25
C ASP A 32 45.00 -2.91 -33.34
N VAL A 33 44.48 -4.02 -33.86
CA VAL A 33 43.77 -5.00 -33.05
C VAL A 33 44.56 -6.29 -32.97
N SER A 34 45.10 -6.56 -31.78
CA SER A 34 45.71 -7.85 -31.43
C SER A 34 44.61 -8.91 -31.31
N VAL A 35 44.65 -9.94 -32.15
CA VAL A 35 43.69 -11.04 -32.12
C VAL A 35 44.10 -12.03 -31.03
N ALA A 36 43.23 -12.18 -30.00
CA ALA A 36 43.36 -13.21 -28.99
C ALA A 36 42.77 -14.53 -29.51
N VAL A 37 43.53 -15.58 -29.58
CA VAL A 37 43.06 -16.93 -29.95
C VAL A 37 43.02 -17.78 -28.68
N PHE A 38 41.82 -18.29 -28.35
CA PHE A 38 41.64 -19.22 -27.24
C PHE A 38 41.95 -20.66 -27.67
N ARG A 39 42.91 -21.31 -27.02
CA ARG A 39 43.13 -22.72 -27.12
C ARG A 39 43.49 -23.29 -25.73
N ASN A 40 42.66 -24.21 -25.25
CA ASN A 40 42.85 -24.95 -23.99
C ASN A 40 43.04 -24.12 -22.69
N GLY A 41 42.21 -23.05 -22.50
CA GLY A 41 42.17 -22.42 -21.18
C GLY A 41 43.26 -21.43 -20.82
N GLU A 42 44.26 -21.18 -21.71
CA GLU A 42 45.28 -20.18 -21.48
C GLU A 42 45.34 -19.12 -22.59
N ILE A 43 45.57 -17.87 -22.20
CA ILE A 43 45.73 -16.75 -23.12
C ILE A 43 47.22 -16.61 -23.48
N VAL A 44 47.60 -16.95 -24.72
CA VAL A 44 48.95 -16.74 -25.20
C VAL A 44 48.98 -15.51 -26.10
N LEU A 45 49.64 -14.44 -25.65
CA LEU A 45 49.87 -13.21 -26.41
C LEU A 45 51.13 -13.40 -27.28
N LYS A 46 50.97 -13.46 -28.60
CA LYS A 46 52.10 -13.49 -29.56
C LYS A 46 52.52 -12.04 -29.87
N LYS A 47 53.72 -11.66 -29.39
CA LYS A 47 54.35 -10.38 -29.64
C LYS A 47 55.08 -10.43 -30.98
N LYS A 48 54.73 -9.57 -31.94
CA LYS A 48 55.49 -9.37 -33.18
C LYS A 48 56.58 -8.33 -32.92
N SER A 49 57.84 -8.71 -33.06
CA SER A 49 58.97 -7.80 -32.94
C SER A 49 59.27 -7.07 -34.26
N PHE A 50 59.42 -5.76 -34.18
CA PHE A 50 60.01 -4.93 -35.25
C PHE A 50 61.33 -4.38 -34.76
N PRO A 51 62.35 -4.21 -35.67
CA PRO A 51 63.71 -3.87 -35.31
C PRO A 51 63.84 -2.36 -34.99
N ALA A 52 64.82 -2.13 -34.08
CA ALA A 52 65.20 -0.82 -33.58
C ALA A 52 65.96 0.01 -34.57
N HIS A 53 65.70 1.29 -34.68
CA HIS A 53 66.63 2.35 -34.98
C HIS A 53 66.51 3.43 -33.91
N GLY A 54 67.66 3.77 -33.32
CA GLY A 54 67.76 4.62 -32.16
C GLY A 54 67.55 6.09 -32.43
N ILE A 55 67.21 6.78 -31.37
CA ILE A 55 67.65 8.14 -31.04
C ILE A 55 67.52 8.33 -29.53
N SER A 56 68.64 8.79 -28.94
CA SER A 56 68.73 9.27 -27.55
C SER A 56 67.77 10.34 -27.15
N GLY A 57 67.30 10.29 -25.91
CA GLY A 57 66.94 11.54 -25.27
C GLY A 57 65.82 11.44 -24.23
N LEU A 58 66.19 11.70 -23.02
CA LEU A 58 65.42 12.23 -21.91
C LEU A 58 64.48 11.30 -21.14
N LEU A 59 65.02 10.87 -20.03
CA LEU A 59 64.35 10.23 -18.90
C LEU A 59 63.35 11.22 -18.26
N VAL A 60 62.07 11.00 -18.45
CA VAL A 60 61.02 11.59 -17.60
C VAL A 60 60.20 10.44 -17.02
N THR A 61 60.51 10.07 -15.83
CA THR A 61 59.71 9.18 -14.98
C THR A 61 58.40 9.85 -14.62
N VAL A 62 57.36 9.62 -15.40
CA VAL A 62 55.96 9.91 -14.98
C VAL A 62 55.48 8.73 -14.19
N LEU A 63 55.54 8.89 -12.88
CA LEU A 63 54.89 7.99 -11.91
C LEU A 63 53.37 8.18 -12.04
N PHE A 64 52.71 7.36 -12.89
CA PHE A 64 51.28 7.27 -12.93
C PHE A 64 50.82 6.58 -11.64
N ALA A 65 50.56 7.38 -10.62
CA ALA A 65 49.75 6.98 -9.47
C ALA A 65 48.38 6.59 -9.98
N LEU A 66 48.14 5.29 -10.15
CA LEU A 66 46.80 4.72 -10.23
C LEU A 66 46.09 4.99 -8.90
N THR A 67 45.58 6.22 -8.71
CA THR A 67 44.53 6.45 -7.74
C THR A 67 43.33 5.69 -8.23
N ALA A 68 43.15 4.48 -7.71
CA ALA A 68 41.86 3.82 -7.69
C ALA A 68 40.95 4.76 -6.97
N CYS A 69 40.17 5.56 -7.73
CA CYS A 69 39.00 6.24 -7.22
C CYS A 69 38.00 5.17 -6.80
N THR A 70 38.18 4.60 -5.60
CA THR A 70 37.04 4.09 -4.85
C THR A 70 36.19 5.32 -4.62
N SER A 71 35.17 5.51 -5.45
CA SER A 71 34.13 6.47 -5.21
C SER A 71 33.56 6.13 -3.84
N ARG A 72 34.06 6.79 -2.79
CA ARG A 72 33.37 6.80 -1.51
C ARG A 72 31.97 7.33 -1.85
N VAL A 73 31.01 6.42 -1.89
CA VAL A 73 29.59 6.79 -1.90
C VAL A 73 29.45 7.73 -0.73
N GLY A 74 29.24 9.01 -1.00
CA GLY A 74 29.21 10.04 0.05
C GLY A 74 28.23 9.57 1.13
N GLY A 75 28.56 9.81 2.40
CA GLY A 75 27.84 9.32 3.58
C GLY A 75 26.33 9.61 3.63
N ASP A 76 25.80 10.18 2.59
CA ASP A 76 24.40 10.58 2.40
C ASP A 76 23.58 9.56 1.60
N VAL A 77 24.21 8.59 0.91
CA VAL A 77 23.52 7.53 0.18
C VAL A 77 23.34 6.31 1.08
N MET A 78 22.08 5.96 1.36
CA MET A 78 21.73 4.82 2.22
C MET A 78 21.63 3.50 1.44
N ALA A 79 21.18 3.54 0.19
CA ALA A 79 21.13 2.38 -0.69
C ALA A 79 21.22 2.77 -2.17
N THR A 80 21.52 1.78 -3.03
CA THR A 80 21.32 1.91 -4.49
C THR A 80 20.52 0.71 -5.02
N VAL A 81 19.68 0.97 -6.04
CA VAL A 81 18.89 -0.03 -6.75
C VAL A 81 19.12 0.15 -8.24
N ASP A 82 19.75 -0.82 -8.90
CA ASP A 82 20.15 -0.74 -10.30
C ASP A 82 20.89 0.58 -10.64
N GLY A 83 21.72 1.07 -9.70
CA GLY A 83 22.46 2.33 -9.79
C GLY A 83 21.70 3.58 -9.36
N HIS A 84 20.39 3.53 -9.10
CA HIS A 84 19.62 4.64 -8.54
C HIS A 84 19.85 4.77 -7.05
N LYS A 85 20.16 5.99 -6.61
CA LYS A 85 20.52 6.28 -5.22
C LYS A 85 19.28 6.59 -4.40
N ILE A 86 19.22 6.05 -3.18
CA ILE A 86 18.29 6.43 -2.13
C ILE A 86 19.10 7.20 -1.08
N PHE A 87 18.72 8.44 -0.84
CA PHE A 87 19.45 9.33 0.04
C PHE A 87 18.92 9.27 1.48
N ARG A 88 19.80 9.61 2.43
CA ARG A 88 19.44 9.74 3.84
C ARG A 88 18.31 10.75 4.05
N THR A 89 18.37 11.88 3.38
CA THR A 89 17.35 12.93 3.42
C THR A 89 15.95 12.41 3.10
N ASP A 90 15.85 11.50 2.13
CA ASP A 90 14.57 10.90 1.76
C ASP A 90 14.06 9.96 2.85
N VAL A 91 14.95 9.11 3.40
CA VAL A 91 14.60 8.19 4.49
C VAL A 91 14.22 8.96 5.76
N ASP A 92 14.98 9.98 6.13
CA ASP A 92 14.73 10.78 7.32
C ASP A 92 13.41 11.57 7.19
N LYS A 93 13.03 12.02 5.99
CA LYS A 93 11.73 12.65 5.74
C LYS A 93 10.55 11.71 6.07
N TYR A 94 10.61 10.44 5.62
CA TYR A 94 9.58 9.44 5.96
C TYR A 94 9.63 9.07 7.44
N TYR A 95 10.82 8.99 8.02
CA TYR A 95 11.01 8.75 9.44
C TYR A 95 10.35 9.86 10.28
N ASP A 96 10.65 11.12 9.99
CA ASP A 96 10.11 12.27 10.71
C ASP A 96 8.57 12.33 10.62
N ASN A 97 8.01 12.04 9.45
CA ASN A 97 6.56 11.97 9.27
C ASN A 97 5.93 10.85 10.11
N GLN A 98 6.58 9.70 10.21
CA GLN A 98 6.05 8.56 10.96
C GLN A 98 6.14 8.77 12.46
N VAL A 99 7.16 9.46 12.96
CA VAL A 99 7.32 9.74 14.39
C VAL A 99 6.60 11.02 14.83
N ALA A 100 6.20 11.90 13.92
CA ALA A 100 5.50 13.14 14.26
C ALA A 100 4.18 12.92 15.02
N SER A 101 3.53 11.77 14.81
CA SER A 101 2.29 11.38 15.50
C SER A 101 2.51 10.45 16.69
N ALA A 102 3.76 10.06 16.97
CA ALA A 102 4.07 9.15 18.08
C ALA A 102 4.04 9.89 19.43
N GLN A 103 3.45 9.26 20.45
CA GLN A 103 3.39 9.83 21.81
C GLN A 103 4.78 9.92 22.48
N GLN A 104 5.72 9.08 22.04
CA GLN A 104 7.10 9.08 22.52
C GLN A 104 8.06 8.92 21.34
N ALA A 105 9.17 9.67 21.36
CA ALA A 105 10.22 9.51 20.36
C ALA A 105 10.85 8.11 20.47
N PRO A 106 11.09 7.42 19.34
CA PRO A 106 11.75 6.11 19.34
C PRO A 106 13.15 6.18 19.97
N THR A 107 13.55 5.15 20.72
CA THR A 107 14.93 5.00 21.22
C THR A 107 15.93 4.83 20.06
N GLY A 108 17.25 4.92 20.36
CA GLY A 108 18.29 4.76 19.32
C GLY A 108 18.15 3.49 18.49
N GLU A 109 17.91 2.33 19.12
CA GLU A 109 17.70 1.05 18.44
C GLU A 109 16.37 1.01 17.68
N GLN A 110 15.29 1.50 18.29
CA GLN A 110 13.98 1.60 17.63
C GLN A 110 14.03 2.53 16.42
N ALA A 111 14.73 3.66 16.55
CA ALA A 111 14.93 4.59 15.45
C ALA A 111 15.71 3.96 14.29
N THR A 112 16.74 3.15 14.61
CA THR A 112 17.53 2.41 13.62
C THR A 112 16.68 1.35 12.92
N ALA A 113 15.91 0.57 13.68
CA ALA A 113 15.00 -0.44 13.13
C ALA A 113 13.93 0.19 12.22
N LEU A 114 13.37 1.33 12.63
CA LEU A 114 12.38 2.05 11.84
C LEU A 114 12.98 2.56 10.51
N ARG A 115 14.18 3.15 10.55
CA ARG A 115 14.88 3.59 9.33
C ARG A 115 15.21 2.43 8.39
N LEU A 116 15.62 1.28 8.93
CA LEU A 116 15.85 0.06 8.12
C LEU A 116 14.57 -0.41 7.43
N ASN A 117 13.43 -0.37 8.12
CA ASN A 117 12.13 -0.74 7.54
C ASN A 117 11.70 0.25 6.45
N ILE A 118 11.83 1.56 6.69
CA ILE A 118 11.56 2.60 5.70
C ILE A 118 12.44 2.41 4.47
N LEU A 119 13.76 2.24 4.68
CA LEU A 119 14.70 2.03 3.58
C LEU A 119 14.37 0.79 2.76
N ARG A 120 13.98 -0.32 3.41
CA ARG A 120 13.54 -1.54 2.73
C ARG A 120 12.33 -1.25 1.83
N GLN A 121 11.33 -0.55 2.34
CA GLN A 121 10.17 -0.17 1.54
C GLN A 121 10.55 0.72 0.36
N MET A 122 11.42 1.70 0.56
CA MET A 122 11.91 2.56 -0.52
C MET A 122 12.70 1.78 -1.59
N ILE A 123 13.47 0.75 -1.19
CA ILE A 123 14.15 -0.16 -2.12
C ILE A 123 13.12 -0.93 -2.94
N ASP A 124 12.09 -1.49 -2.32
CA ASP A 124 11.02 -2.23 -3.00
C ASP A 124 10.26 -1.33 -3.97
N ASP A 125 9.91 -0.12 -3.55
CA ASP A 125 9.27 0.89 -4.41
C ASP A 125 10.16 1.24 -5.62
N GLN A 126 11.46 1.43 -5.39
CA GLN A 126 12.41 1.74 -6.47
C GLN A 126 12.54 0.59 -7.47
N ILE A 127 12.54 -0.67 -7.01
CA ILE A 127 12.52 -1.86 -7.88
C ILE A 127 11.27 -1.85 -8.77
N LEU A 128 10.10 -1.56 -8.20
CA LEU A 128 8.84 -1.47 -8.93
C LEU A 128 8.83 -0.30 -9.91
N MET A 129 9.35 0.85 -9.53
CA MET A 129 9.50 2.01 -10.42
C MET A 129 10.38 1.68 -11.63
N ARG A 130 11.50 0.97 -11.40
CA ARG A 130 12.36 0.49 -12.49
C ARG A 130 11.65 -0.51 -13.41
N ARG A 131 10.83 -1.38 -12.83
CA ARG A 131 9.98 -2.28 -13.63
C ARG A 131 8.96 -1.52 -14.46
N ALA A 132 8.33 -0.49 -13.87
CA ALA A 132 7.39 0.38 -14.55
C ALA A 132 8.01 1.10 -15.75
N GLU A 133 9.22 1.66 -15.59
CA GLU A 133 9.96 2.29 -16.68
C GLU A 133 10.18 1.32 -17.85
N LYS A 134 10.66 0.10 -17.56
CA LYS A 134 10.85 -0.95 -18.58
C LYS A 134 9.57 -1.35 -19.31
N LEU A 135 8.42 -1.19 -18.65
CA LEU A 135 7.09 -1.53 -19.19
C LEU A 135 6.35 -0.36 -19.82
N GLY A 136 6.89 0.87 -19.73
CA GLY A 136 6.21 2.09 -20.18
C GLY A 136 4.95 2.42 -19.36
N LEU A 137 4.96 2.14 -18.04
CA LEU A 137 3.81 2.29 -17.15
C LEU A 137 3.92 3.45 -16.17
N LEU A 138 4.87 4.35 -16.35
CA LEU A 138 4.97 5.53 -15.50
C LEU A 138 3.66 6.32 -15.53
N ALA A 139 3.27 6.84 -14.37
CA ALA A 139 2.10 7.71 -14.28
C ALA A 139 2.35 9.04 -15.00
N THR A 140 1.37 9.47 -15.81
CA THR A 140 1.40 10.76 -16.50
C THR A 140 1.07 11.90 -15.55
N ASP A 141 1.43 13.14 -15.94
CA ASP A 141 1.08 14.33 -15.15
C ASP A 141 -0.44 14.47 -14.98
N ASP A 142 -1.21 14.19 -16.02
CA ASP A 142 -2.68 14.24 -15.98
C ASP A 142 -3.27 13.23 -14.98
N GLU A 143 -2.70 12.04 -14.87
CA GLU A 143 -3.15 11.04 -13.88
C GLU A 143 -2.85 11.51 -12.45
N VAL A 144 -1.67 12.10 -12.26
CA VAL A 144 -1.25 12.65 -10.96
C VAL A 144 -2.14 13.82 -10.56
N ASP A 145 -2.40 14.75 -11.50
CA ASP A 145 -3.21 15.94 -11.22
C ASP A 145 -4.68 15.59 -10.93
N ARG A 146 -5.25 14.64 -11.67
CA ARG A 146 -6.59 14.13 -11.35
C ARG A 146 -6.64 13.55 -9.94
N LYS A 147 -5.73 12.65 -9.60
CA LYS A 147 -5.70 12.02 -8.28
C LYS A 147 -5.44 13.04 -7.16
N PHE A 148 -4.57 14.01 -7.41
CA PHE A 148 -4.33 15.11 -6.47
C PHE A 148 -5.61 15.93 -6.22
N ASN A 149 -6.35 16.28 -7.28
CA ASN A 149 -7.59 17.01 -7.17
C ASN A 149 -8.68 16.20 -6.45
N ASP A 150 -8.78 14.89 -6.73
CA ASP A 150 -9.72 14.00 -6.03
C ASP A 150 -9.43 13.96 -4.52
N ILE A 151 -8.15 13.88 -4.12
CA ILE A 151 -7.76 13.88 -2.70
C ILE A 151 -8.01 15.24 -2.05
N LYS A 152 -7.84 16.32 -2.78
CA LYS A 152 -8.05 17.68 -2.28
C LYS A 152 -9.53 18.07 -2.20
N ALA A 153 -10.38 17.53 -3.09
CA ALA A 153 -11.78 17.93 -3.25
C ALA A 153 -12.63 17.95 -1.96
N PRO A 154 -12.44 17.03 -0.99
CA PRO A 154 -13.20 17.05 0.27
C PRO A 154 -12.82 18.20 1.23
N PHE A 155 -11.72 18.92 0.97
CA PHE A 155 -11.17 19.94 1.87
C PHE A 155 -11.27 21.33 1.26
N THR A 156 -11.42 22.33 2.12
CA THR A 156 -11.15 23.72 1.73
C THR A 156 -9.65 23.90 1.44
N GLN A 157 -9.30 24.99 0.74
CA GLN A 157 -7.88 25.29 0.48
C GLN A 157 -7.09 25.44 1.79
N GLU A 158 -7.66 26.13 2.78
CA GLU A 158 -7.02 26.37 4.08
C GLU A 158 -6.80 25.08 4.87
N GLU A 159 -7.78 24.20 4.91
CA GLU A 159 -7.68 22.89 5.57
C GLU A 159 -6.63 22.01 4.91
N PHE A 160 -6.59 22.01 3.58
CA PHE A 160 -5.60 21.25 2.84
C PHE A 160 -4.19 21.78 3.12
N ASP A 161 -3.97 23.08 3.04
CA ASP A 161 -2.68 23.71 3.28
C ASP A 161 -2.20 23.48 4.72
N LYS A 162 -3.11 23.57 5.70
CA LYS A 162 -2.81 23.25 7.10
C LYS A 162 -2.33 21.81 7.28
N ARG A 163 -3.01 20.84 6.65
CA ARG A 163 -2.62 19.42 6.68
C ARG A 163 -1.24 19.18 6.08
N MET A 164 -0.93 19.87 4.97
CA MET A 164 0.38 19.78 4.33
C MET A 164 1.47 20.34 5.23
N GLN A 165 1.22 21.46 5.90
CA GLN A 165 2.14 22.09 6.87
C GLN A 165 2.37 21.20 8.10
N GLU A 166 1.32 20.67 8.70
CA GLU A 166 1.39 19.75 9.85
C GLU A 166 2.24 18.51 9.55
N ARG A 167 2.13 17.99 8.33
CA ARG A 167 2.94 16.86 7.85
C ARG A 167 4.31 17.25 7.31
N LYS A 168 4.63 18.54 7.23
CA LYS A 168 5.87 19.07 6.64
C LYS A 168 6.14 18.53 5.23
N ILE A 169 5.08 18.34 4.43
CA ILE A 169 5.14 17.82 3.06
C ILE A 169 4.84 18.96 2.09
N THR A 170 5.67 19.13 1.06
CA THR A 170 5.38 20.07 -0.03
C THR A 170 4.38 19.48 -1.02
N ILE A 171 3.68 20.33 -1.79
CA ILE A 171 2.80 19.87 -2.88
C ILE A 171 3.58 19.04 -3.91
N ALA A 172 4.83 19.40 -4.18
CA ALA A 172 5.69 18.67 -5.12
C ALA A 172 6.00 17.26 -4.60
N ASP A 173 6.33 17.11 -3.32
CA ASP A 173 6.54 15.81 -2.69
C ASP A 173 5.27 14.96 -2.71
N PHE A 174 4.14 15.57 -2.36
CA PHE A 174 2.85 14.87 -2.36
C PHE A 174 2.47 14.37 -3.76
N LYS A 175 2.65 15.19 -4.81
CA LYS A 175 2.46 14.75 -6.19
C LYS A 175 3.46 13.66 -6.60
N SER A 176 4.69 13.70 -6.10
CA SER A 176 5.68 12.64 -6.34
C SER A 176 5.26 11.31 -5.72
N ASP A 177 4.72 11.33 -4.50
CA ASP A 177 4.19 10.13 -3.84
C ASP A 177 2.96 9.58 -4.56
N ILE A 178 2.04 10.46 -5.02
CA ILE A 178 0.90 10.06 -5.86
C ILE A 178 1.39 9.41 -7.16
N ARG A 179 2.38 9.99 -7.84
CA ARG A 179 2.96 9.42 -9.06
C ARG A 179 3.51 8.03 -8.83
N ARG A 180 4.25 7.84 -7.75
CA ARG A 180 4.80 6.55 -7.35
C ARG A 180 3.68 5.53 -7.11
N SER A 181 2.67 5.89 -6.33
CA SER A 181 1.53 5.02 -6.02
C SER A 181 0.81 4.58 -7.30
N ILE A 182 0.40 5.52 -8.17
CA ILE A 182 -0.27 5.20 -9.43
C ILE A 182 0.61 4.29 -10.31
N THR A 183 1.91 4.57 -10.37
CA THR A 183 2.85 3.79 -11.17
C THR A 183 2.95 2.35 -10.68
N ILE A 184 3.11 2.16 -9.37
CA ILE A 184 3.17 0.83 -8.73
C ILE A 184 1.85 0.07 -8.96
N ASP A 185 0.71 0.74 -8.77
CA ASP A 185 -0.61 0.14 -9.00
C ASP A 185 -0.77 -0.34 -10.46
N LYS A 186 -0.29 0.43 -11.43
CA LYS A 186 -0.30 0.04 -12.84
C LYS A 186 0.55 -1.21 -13.10
N VAL A 187 1.73 -1.31 -12.48
CA VAL A 187 2.59 -2.50 -12.58
C VAL A 187 1.89 -3.71 -11.99
N VAL A 188 1.38 -3.59 -10.76
CA VAL A 188 0.67 -4.68 -10.07
C VAL A 188 -0.54 -5.11 -10.88
N LYS A 189 -1.34 -4.16 -11.36
CA LYS A 189 -2.52 -4.45 -12.19
C LYS A 189 -2.15 -5.22 -13.45
N LYS A 190 -1.11 -4.79 -14.18
CA LYS A 190 -0.68 -5.42 -15.43
C LYS A 190 -0.02 -6.77 -15.22
N GLU A 191 0.87 -6.89 -14.25
CA GLU A 191 1.73 -8.06 -14.08
C GLU A 191 1.14 -9.12 -13.14
N VAL A 192 0.22 -8.74 -12.27
CA VAL A 192 -0.37 -9.61 -11.25
C VAL A 192 -1.89 -9.70 -11.41
N SER A 193 -2.62 -8.61 -11.10
CA SER A 193 -4.08 -8.64 -10.94
C SER A 193 -4.80 -9.09 -12.22
N SER A 194 -4.34 -8.63 -13.40
CA SER A 194 -4.93 -9.01 -14.70
C SER A 194 -4.75 -10.50 -15.08
N LYS A 195 -3.87 -11.21 -14.36
CA LYS A 195 -3.59 -12.63 -14.60
C LYS A 195 -4.33 -13.55 -13.63
N ILE A 196 -5.04 -12.97 -12.68
CA ILE A 196 -5.84 -13.72 -11.71
C ILE A 196 -7.15 -14.08 -12.37
N ASN A 197 -7.42 -15.38 -12.38
CA ASN A 197 -8.71 -15.92 -12.80
C ASN A 197 -9.35 -16.65 -11.61
N VAL A 198 -10.54 -16.21 -11.22
CA VAL A 198 -11.40 -16.91 -10.25
C VAL A 198 -12.57 -17.49 -11.02
N THR A 199 -12.64 -18.80 -11.08
CA THR A 199 -13.69 -19.52 -11.83
C THR A 199 -14.91 -19.77 -10.96
N ASP A 200 -16.06 -20.02 -11.58
CA ASP A 200 -17.29 -20.44 -10.87
C ASP A 200 -17.07 -21.74 -10.09
N GLN A 201 -16.18 -22.61 -10.57
CA GLN A 201 -15.79 -23.82 -9.85
C GLN A 201 -15.04 -23.48 -8.56
N ASP A 202 -14.09 -22.52 -8.58
CA ASP A 202 -13.40 -22.06 -7.39
C ASP A 202 -14.39 -21.52 -6.35
N VAL A 203 -15.37 -20.73 -6.81
CA VAL A 203 -16.41 -20.14 -5.96
C VAL A 203 -17.29 -21.24 -5.35
N SER A 204 -17.69 -22.23 -6.16
CA SER A 204 -18.49 -23.38 -5.70
C SER A 204 -17.74 -24.23 -4.68
N ASP A 205 -16.47 -24.51 -4.92
CA ASP A 205 -15.66 -25.35 -4.03
C ASP A 205 -15.36 -24.62 -2.71
N TYR A 206 -15.09 -23.31 -2.78
CA TYR A 206 -14.95 -22.49 -1.57
C TYR A 206 -16.23 -22.51 -0.75
N TYR A 207 -17.40 -22.27 -1.37
CA TYR A 207 -18.68 -22.29 -0.67
C TYR A 207 -18.94 -23.66 0.01
N LYS A 208 -18.70 -24.77 -0.69
CA LYS A 208 -18.88 -26.11 -0.11
C LYS A 208 -18.00 -26.35 1.11
N ALA A 209 -16.72 -25.93 1.03
CA ALA A 209 -15.76 -26.10 2.11
C ALA A 209 -16.05 -25.18 3.31
N HIS A 210 -16.70 -24.03 3.09
CA HIS A 210 -16.93 -23.00 4.09
C HIS A 210 -18.42 -22.73 4.32
N LYS A 211 -19.29 -23.69 4.01
CA LYS A 211 -20.74 -23.51 4.06
C LYS A 211 -21.25 -22.95 5.39
N ALA A 212 -20.61 -23.32 6.51
CA ALA A 212 -20.97 -22.84 7.83
C ALA A 212 -20.77 -21.32 7.98
N GLU A 213 -19.79 -20.71 7.30
CA GLU A 213 -19.52 -19.27 7.34
C GLU A 213 -20.64 -18.45 6.70
N PHE A 214 -21.43 -19.09 5.83
CA PHE A 214 -22.57 -18.47 5.14
C PHE A 214 -23.91 -18.73 5.86
N ASN A 215 -23.87 -19.25 7.09
CA ASN A 215 -25.06 -19.42 7.93
C ASN A 215 -25.15 -18.30 8.96
N LEU A 216 -26.08 -17.39 8.77
CA LEU A 216 -26.35 -16.34 9.74
C LEU A 216 -27.17 -16.93 10.90
N ILE A 217 -26.57 -16.99 12.08
CA ILE A 217 -27.20 -17.54 13.29
C ILE A 217 -28.39 -16.67 13.71
N GLU A 218 -28.31 -15.37 13.43
CA GLU A 218 -29.32 -14.36 13.78
C GLU A 218 -29.47 -13.31 12.68
N PRO A 219 -30.59 -12.55 12.65
CA PRO A 219 -30.75 -11.45 11.70
C PRO A 219 -29.63 -10.42 11.82
N GLN A 220 -29.24 -9.86 10.68
CA GLN A 220 -28.25 -8.80 10.56
C GLN A 220 -28.89 -7.50 10.10
N PHE A 221 -28.51 -6.40 10.69
CA PHE A 221 -29.02 -5.05 10.41
C PHE A 221 -27.88 -4.16 9.95
N HIS A 222 -27.91 -3.72 8.70
CA HIS A 222 -26.99 -2.69 8.22
C HIS A 222 -27.57 -1.34 8.56
N LEU A 223 -26.85 -0.57 9.37
CA LEU A 223 -27.32 0.68 9.93
C LEU A 223 -26.43 1.84 9.51
N ALA A 224 -27.02 3.01 9.44
CA ALA A 224 -26.30 4.28 9.36
C ALA A 224 -26.89 5.25 10.39
N GLN A 225 -26.11 6.24 10.85
CA GLN A 225 -26.56 7.24 11.79
C GLN A 225 -26.12 8.66 11.44
N ILE A 226 -26.92 9.62 11.85
CA ILE A 226 -26.52 11.02 11.97
C ILE A 226 -26.62 11.37 13.45
N MET A 227 -25.53 11.83 14.04
CA MET A 227 -25.48 12.23 15.45
C MET A 227 -25.20 13.72 15.56
N VAL A 228 -25.89 14.39 16.48
CA VAL A 228 -25.67 15.80 16.84
C VAL A 228 -25.50 15.87 18.34
N THR A 229 -24.39 16.46 18.78
CA THR A 229 -24.06 16.60 20.20
C THR A 229 -24.18 18.06 20.67
N PRO A 230 -24.57 18.33 21.94
CA PRO A 230 -24.67 19.68 22.46
C PRO A 230 -23.32 20.33 22.75
N THR A 231 -22.22 19.59 22.58
CA THR A 231 -20.85 20.05 22.82
C THR A 231 -20.00 19.79 21.59
N PRO A 232 -19.31 20.81 21.05
CA PRO A 232 -18.45 20.64 19.89
C PRO A 232 -17.36 19.60 20.11
N ASN A 233 -17.22 18.64 19.21
CA ASN A 233 -16.14 17.67 19.22
C ASN A 233 -15.04 18.11 18.23
N PRO A 234 -13.80 18.39 18.68
CA PRO A 234 -12.72 18.83 17.81
C PRO A 234 -12.27 17.75 16.80
N GLN A 235 -12.57 16.48 17.04
CA GLN A 235 -12.24 15.38 16.12
C GLN A 235 -13.16 15.30 14.90
N VAL A 236 -14.31 15.95 14.95
CA VAL A 236 -15.27 15.99 13.84
C VAL A 236 -14.83 17.03 12.82
N GLN A 237 -14.70 16.62 11.57
CA GLN A 237 -14.15 17.46 10.50
C GLN A 237 -15.11 18.52 9.95
N ASN A 238 -16.43 18.28 10.03
CA ASN A 238 -17.44 19.26 9.60
C ASN A 238 -17.60 20.35 10.67
N GLN A 239 -16.79 21.37 10.62
CA GLN A 239 -16.70 22.38 11.68
C GLN A 239 -17.77 23.48 11.60
N ASN A 240 -18.42 23.63 10.44
CA ASN A 240 -19.17 24.85 10.14
C ASN A 240 -20.56 24.98 10.83
N ASP A 241 -21.10 23.90 11.39
CA ASP A 241 -22.43 23.89 11.99
C ASP A 241 -22.47 23.11 13.32
N LYS A 242 -21.41 23.19 14.14
CA LYS A 242 -21.40 22.51 15.44
C LYS A 242 -22.36 23.16 16.40
N ALA A 243 -23.27 22.37 16.99
CA ALA A 243 -24.09 22.82 18.08
C ALA A 243 -23.23 23.17 19.31
N GLN A 244 -23.56 24.27 19.99
CA GLN A 244 -22.81 24.76 21.14
C GLN A 244 -23.50 24.43 22.48
N ASN A 245 -24.79 24.02 22.40
CA ASN A 245 -25.63 23.70 23.54
C ASN A 245 -26.81 22.80 23.10
N ASP A 246 -27.61 22.33 24.04
CA ASP A 246 -28.74 21.44 23.78
C ASP A 246 -29.79 22.06 22.84
N ALA A 247 -30.07 23.36 22.97
CA ALA A 247 -31.04 24.05 22.11
C ALA A 247 -30.57 24.11 20.64
N ASP A 248 -29.28 24.36 20.42
CA ASP A 248 -28.67 24.35 19.07
C ASP A 248 -28.67 22.94 18.50
N ALA A 249 -28.33 21.93 19.33
CA ALA A 249 -28.35 20.53 18.91
C ALA A 249 -29.76 20.09 18.48
N ARG A 250 -30.80 20.49 19.23
CA ARG A 250 -32.21 20.23 18.86
C ARG A 250 -32.59 20.88 17.54
N LYS A 251 -32.27 22.16 17.36
CA LYS A 251 -32.51 22.86 16.10
C LYS A 251 -31.84 22.21 14.92
N LYS A 252 -30.57 21.83 15.11
CA LYS A 252 -29.77 21.21 14.07
C LYS A 252 -30.33 19.84 13.66
N ILE A 253 -30.63 18.95 14.63
CA ILE A 253 -31.17 17.63 14.32
C ILE A 253 -32.54 17.73 13.67
N GLN A 254 -33.39 18.70 14.09
CA GLN A 254 -34.69 18.97 13.48
C GLN A 254 -34.57 19.48 12.04
N MET A 255 -33.58 20.34 11.76
CA MET A 255 -33.26 20.77 10.41
C MET A 255 -32.86 19.60 9.53
N ILE A 256 -32.06 18.67 10.06
CA ILE A 256 -31.64 17.46 9.35
C ILE A 256 -32.84 16.55 9.06
N GLU A 257 -33.72 16.31 10.04
CA GLU A 257 -34.93 15.52 9.85
C GLU A 257 -35.84 16.14 8.75
N ASN A 258 -36.08 17.45 8.79
CA ASN A 258 -36.88 18.15 7.77
C ASN A 258 -36.27 18.01 6.35
N ARG A 259 -34.95 17.98 6.24
CA ARG A 259 -34.24 17.76 4.97
C ARG A 259 -34.36 16.32 4.48
N LEU A 260 -34.26 15.34 5.39
CA LEU A 260 -34.53 13.94 5.07
C LEU A 260 -35.97 13.75 4.57
N ASP A 261 -36.98 14.39 5.25
CA ASP A 261 -38.38 14.36 4.85
C ASP A 261 -38.59 15.01 3.48
N SER A 262 -37.75 15.98 3.12
CA SER A 262 -37.76 16.63 1.80
C SER A 262 -37.08 15.81 0.70
N GLY A 263 -36.47 14.64 1.06
CA GLY A 263 -35.86 13.71 0.13
C GLY A 263 -34.34 13.89 -0.05
N ASP A 264 -33.66 14.67 0.79
CA ASP A 264 -32.20 14.78 0.75
C ASP A 264 -31.55 13.43 1.10
N ASP A 265 -30.39 13.17 0.49
CA ASP A 265 -29.69 11.93 0.71
C ASP A 265 -29.08 11.83 2.11
N PHE A 266 -29.37 10.72 2.82
CA PHE A 266 -28.93 10.47 4.20
C PHE A 266 -27.41 10.51 4.35
N ALA A 267 -26.67 9.86 3.46
CA ALA A 267 -25.21 9.80 3.54
C ALA A 267 -24.57 11.18 3.33
N THR A 268 -25.12 11.97 2.39
CA THR A 268 -24.69 13.35 2.16
C THR A 268 -24.94 14.22 3.39
N LEU A 269 -26.10 14.08 4.04
CA LEU A 269 -26.40 14.82 5.27
C LEU A 269 -25.51 14.37 6.44
N ALA A 270 -25.22 13.07 6.55
CA ALA A 270 -24.31 12.54 7.55
C ALA A 270 -22.90 13.12 7.39
N MET A 271 -22.34 13.07 6.17
CA MET A 271 -21.03 13.65 5.87
C MET A 271 -20.96 15.15 6.21
N ARG A 272 -22.05 15.86 5.98
CA ARG A 272 -22.07 17.32 6.13
C ARG A 272 -22.37 17.77 7.55
N TYR A 273 -23.23 17.07 8.30
CA TYR A 273 -23.79 17.56 9.56
C TYR A 273 -23.58 16.63 10.75
N SER A 274 -23.26 15.35 10.56
CA SER A 274 -23.06 14.44 11.68
C SER A 274 -21.84 14.86 12.51
N GLU A 275 -21.99 14.80 13.81
CA GLU A 275 -20.96 15.10 14.80
C GLU A 275 -20.36 13.81 15.41
N ASP A 276 -20.60 12.67 14.77
CA ASP A 276 -19.94 11.42 15.08
C ASP A 276 -18.61 11.32 14.33
N PRO A 277 -17.45 11.34 15.03
CA PRO A 277 -16.15 11.33 14.36
C PRO A 277 -15.83 10.01 13.63
N GLU A 278 -16.47 8.91 14.03
CA GLU A 278 -16.18 7.59 13.47
C GLU A 278 -16.92 7.36 12.15
N THR A 279 -18.16 7.84 12.03
CA THR A 279 -19.02 7.52 10.89
C THR A 279 -19.33 8.68 9.97
N ALA A 280 -19.22 9.93 10.44
CA ALA A 280 -19.56 11.12 9.65
C ALA A 280 -18.87 11.15 8.29
N GLY A 281 -17.57 10.87 8.23
CA GLY A 281 -16.79 10.86 7.00
C GLY A 281 -17.17 9.76 6.00
N ASN A 282 -17.90 8.74 6.45
CA ASN A 282 -18.36 7.59 5.65
C ASN A 282 -19.89 7.57 5.52
N GLY A 283 -20.53 8.74 5.43
CA GLY A 283 -21.97 8.83 5.23
C GLY A 283 -22.82 8.32 6.40
N GLY A 284 -22.24 8.26 7.59
CA GLY A 284 -22.89 7.77 8.80
C GLY A 284 -22.92 6.25 8.93
N ASP A 285 -22.24 5.50 8.08
CA ASP A 285 -22.29 4.03 8.03
C ASP A 285 -21.72 3.40 9.32
N LEU A 286 -22.58 2.67 10.04
CA LEU A 286 -22.25 1.86 11.22
C LEU A 286 -21.88 0.41 10.87
N GLY A 287 -22.00 0.03 9.59
CA GLY A 287 -21.85 -1.34 9.14
C GLY A 287 -22.99 -2.26 9.56
N THR A 288 -22.70 -3.55 9.55
CA THR A 288 -23.68 -4.60 9.86
C THR A 288 -23.58 -5.04 11.31
N VAL A 289 -24.71 -5.01 12.03
CA VAL A 289 -24.83 -5.35 13.44
C VAL A 289 -25.78 -6.54 13.58
N PRO A 290 -25.39 -7.62 14.29
CA PRO A 290 -26.29 -8.71 14.60
C PRO A 290 -27.42 -8.27 15.54
N GLU A 291 -28.55 -8.95 15.53
CA GLU A 291 -29.68 -8.63 16.42
C GLU A 291 -29.27 -8.62 17.90
N SER A 292 -28.40 -9.54 18.30
CA SER A 292 -27.83 -9.59 19.65
C SER A 292 -27.00 -8.33 19.97
N GLY A 293 -26.31 -7.74 19.01
CA GLY A 293 -25.59 -6.49 19.17
C GLY A 293 -26.49 -5.30 19.48
N LEU A 294 -27.71 -5.29 18.94
CA LEU A 294 -28.71 -4.26 19.26
C LEU A 294 -29.15 -4.31 20.73
N LYS A 295 -29.01 -5.46 21.42
CA LYS A 295 -29.33 -5.57 22.85
C LYS A 295 -28.39 -4.74 23.74
N GLY A 296 -27.19 -4.43 23.24
CA GLY A 296 -26.24 -3.55 23.93
C GLY A 296 -26.51 -2.05 23.74
N THR A 297 -27.42 -1.68 22.82
CA THR A 297 -27.84 -0.29 22.62
C THR A 297 -28.95 0.10 23.62
N ASP A 298 -29.21 1.40 23.72
CA ASP A 298 -30.36 1.86 24.54
C ASP A 298 -31.70 1.28 24.01
N PRO A 299 -32.66 0.97 24.92
CA PRO A 299 -33.93 0.34 24.54
C PRO A 299 -34.71 1.12 23.49
N THR A 300 -34.68 2.45 23.55
CA THR A 300 -35.41 3.31 22.60
C THR A 300 -34.87 3.17 21.21
N THR A 301 -33.55 3.17 21.05
CA THR A 301 -32.90 2.97 19.75
C THR A 301 -33.16 1.55 19.21
N ARG A 302 -32.97 0.53 20.05
CA ARG A 302 -33.24 -0.85 19.64
C ARG A 302 -34.68 -1.03 19.15
N ASP A 303 -35.67 -0.63 19.97
CA ASP A 303 -37.07 -0.83 19.67
C ASP A 303 -37.50 -0.03 18.45
N THR A 304 -36.88 1.12 18.20
CA THR A 304 -37.10 1.93 17.00
C THR A 304 -36.49 1.23 15.77
N VAL A 305 -35.23 0.81 15.82
CA VAL A 305 -34.58 0.12 14.71
C VAL A 305 -35.31 -1.17 14.30
N MET A 306 -35.80 -1.93 15.29
CA MET A 306 -36.54 -3.17 15.04
C MET A 306 -37.86 -2.96 14.27
N LYS A 307 -38.44 -1.76 14.31
CA LYS A 307 -39.66 -1.40 13.59
C LYS A 307 -39.41 -0.83 12.20
N LEU A 308 -38.20 -0.40 11.91
CA LEU A 308 -37.86 0.17 10.60
C LEU A 308 -37.92 -0.89 9.50
N LYS A 309 -38.31 -0.45 8.31
CA LYS A 309 -38.15 -1.21 7.06
C LYS A 309 -36.83 -0.79 6.37
N PRO A 310 -36.21 -1.67 5.60
CA PRO A 310 -35.04 -1.30 4.79
C PRO A 310 -35.27 0.00 3.99
N GLY A 311 -34.31 0.91 4.05
CA GLY A 311 -34.41 2.25 3.47
C GLY A 311 -35.00 3.33 4.35
N GLN A 312 -35.73 2.98 5.41
CA GLN A 312 -36.34 3.95 6.34
C GLN A 312 -35.33 4.44 7.40
N TYR A 313 -35.57 5.65 7.89
CA TYR A 313 -34.86 6.22 9.02
C TYR A 313 -35.79 6.44 10.20
N SER A 314 -35.24 6.56 11.40
CA SER A 314 -36.00 6.78 12.65
C SER A 314 -36.40 8.23 12.78
N PRO A 315 -37.43 8.52 13.59
CA PRO A 315 -37.57 9.83 14.18
C PRO A 315 -36.32 10.21 14.99
N ILE A 316 -36.22 11.47 15.41
CA ILE A 316 -35.17 11.94 16.31
C ILE A 316 -35.19 11.13 17.62
N ILE A 317 -34.07 10.53 17.95
CA ILE A 317 -33.85 9.77 19.19
C ILE A 317 -32.92 10.57 20.08
N GLY A 318 -33.37 10.89 21.31
CA GLY A 318 -32.48 11.47 22.34
C GLY A 318 -31.52 10.40 22.87
N VAL A 319 -30.24 10.71 22.91
CA VAL A 319 -29.18 9.83 23.42
C VAL A 319 -28.83 10.27 24.83
N VAL A 320 -28.88 9.34 25.78
CA VAL A 320 -28.48 9.56 27.18
C VAL A 320 -27.31 8.67 27.57
N ASN A 321 -26.43 9.20 28.38
CA ASN A 321 -25.37 8.39 28.97
C ASN A 321 -26.01 7.43 30.00
N PRO A 322 -25.85 6.12 29.85
CA PRO A 322 -26.52 5.15 30.73
C PRO A 322 -26.09 5.24 32.19
N ALA A 323 -24.84 5.69 32.46
CA ALA A 323 -24.31 5.81 33.81
C ALA A 323 -24.74 7.11 34.50
N THR A 324 -24.73 8.24 33.80
CA THR A 324 -25.03 9.57 34.38
C THR A 324 -26.46 10.04 34.12
N ARG A 325 -27.21 9.38 33.21
CA ARG A 325 -28.51 9.78 32.69
C ARG A 325 -28.58 11.21 32.10
N GLN A 326 -27.43 11.78 31.80
CA GLN A 326 -27.35 13.08 31.14
C GLN A 326 -27.58 12.92 29.63
N ALA A 327 -28.22 13.90 29.01
CA ALA A 327 -28.37 13.96 27.56
C ALA A 327 -26.97 14.11 26.91
N VAL A 328 -26.65 13.22 25.99
CA VAL A 328 -25.38 13.20 25.24
C VAL A 328 -25.57 13.82 23.86
N GLY A 329 -26.82 13.87 23.38
CA GLY A 329 -27.15 14.43 22.09
C GLY A 329 -28.41 13.81 21.47
N PHE A 330 -28.49 13.93 20.17
CA PHE A 330 -29.61 13.43 19.36
C PHE A 330 -29.05 12.63 18.19
N ARG A 331 -29.78 11.60 17.78
CA ARG A 331 -29.45 10.84 16.57
C ARG A 331 -30.68 10.50 15.74
N ILE A 332 -30.44 10.30 14.45
CA ILE A 332 -31.36 9.67 13.51
C ILE A 332 -30.67 8.44 12.99
N VAL A 333 -31.30 7.27 13.06
CA VAL A 333 -30.75 5.99 12.59
C VAL A 333 -31.50 5.56 11.35
N LYS A 334 -30.78 5.17 10.29
CA LYS A 334 -31.36 4.60 9.08
C LYS A 334 -31.09 3.10 9.06
N LEU A 335 -32.11 2.30 8.77
CA LEU A 335 -31.95 0.90 8.41
C LEU A 335 -31.66 0.81 6.91
N VAL A 336 -30.39 0.59 6.56
CA VAL A 336 -29.96 0.46 5.15
C VAL A 336 -30.46 -0.85 4.57
N SER A 337 -30.24 -1.97 5.28
CA SER A 337 -30.73 -3.29 4.89
C SER A 337 -30.91 -4.18 6.12
N LYS A 338 -31.77 -5.20 5.97
CA LYS A 338 -31.97 -6.26 6.98
C LYS A 338 -31.84 -7.61 6.31
N GLU A 339 -31.01 -8.46 6.88
CA GLU A 339 -30.82 -9.81 6.42
C GLU A 339 -31.36 -10.80 7.45
N PRO A 340 -32.28 -11.71 7.07
CA PRO A 340 -32.83 -12.69 8.01
C PRO A 340 -31.76 -13.72 8.40
N ALA A 341 -31.93 -14.37 9.55
CA ALA A 341 -31.15 -15.54 9.93
C ALA A 341 -31.35 -16.67 8.91
N GLY A 342 -30.36 -17.56 8.81
CA GLY A 342 -30.43 -18.75 7.98
C GLY A 342 -29.24 -18.91 7.07
N GLN A 343 -29.23 -20.05 6.33
CA GLN A 343 -28.20 -20.38 5.38
C GLN A 343 -28.31 -19.47 4.16
N ARG A 344 -27.23 -18.79 3.81
CA ARG A 344 -27.06 -18.09 2.54
C ARG A 344 -26.75 -19.11 1.45
N ASP A 345 -27.55 -19.15 0.42
CA ASP A 345 -27.35 -20.07 -0.68
C ASP A 345 -26.35 -19.50 -1.71
N LEU A 346 -25.62 -20.41 -2.38
CA LEU A 346 -24.69 -20.02 -3.44
C LEU A 346 -25.39 -19.37 -4.65
N SER A 347 -26.71 -19.61 -4.81
CA SER A 347 -27.50 -18.95 -5.86
C SER A 347 -27.72 -17.44 -5.61
N ASP A 348 -27.45 -16.94 -4.38
CA ASP A 348 -27.46 -15.50 -4.09
C ASP A 348 -26.24 -14.84 -4.76
N PRO A 349 -26.43 -13.91 -5.71
CA PRO A 349 -25.34 -13.22 -6.39
C PRO A 349 -24.38 -12.49 -5.42
N ARG A 350 -24.85 -12.06 -4.26
CA ARG A 350 -24.04 -11.39 -3.24
C ARG A 350 -23.06 -12.37 -2.61
N VAL A 351 -23.49 -13.60 -2.35
CA VAL A 351 -22.61 -14.67 -1.85
C VAL A 351 -21.55 -15.01 -2.88
N GLN A 352 -21.95 -15.20 -4.15
CA GLN A 352 -21.01 -15.45 -5.22
C GLN A 352 -19.98 -14.34 -5.36
N GLN A 353 -20.42 -13.09 -5.38
CA GLN A 353 -19.55 -11.92 -5.51
C GLN A 353 -18.59 -11.78 -4.30
N ALA A 354 -19.09 -12.01 -3.09
CA ALA A 354 -18.26 -11.94 -1.87
C ALA A 354 -17.16 -13.01 -1.91
N ILE A 355 -17.50 -14.27 -2.28
CA ILE A 355 -16.51 -15.34 -2.41
C ILE A 355 -15.52 -15.02 -3.52
N HIS A 356 -16.02 -14.58 -4.67
CA HIS A 356 -15.16 -14.23 -5.82
C HIS A 356 -14.15 -13.15 -5.42
N SER A 357 -14.59 -12.07 -4.78
CA SER A 357 -13.70 -10.99 -4.30
C SER A 357 -12.69 -11.52 -3.28
N GLN A 358 -13.12 -12.31 -2.30
CA GLN A 358 -12.23 -12.87 -1.28
C GLN A 358 -11.16 -13.80 -1.88
N LEU A 359 -11.53 -14.63 -2.85
CA LEU A 359 -10.58 -15.51 -3.55
C LEU A 359 -9.63 -14.70 -4.43
N PHE A 360 -10.13 -13.68 -5.11
CA PHE A 360 -9.32 -12.76 -5.92
C PHE A 360 -8.28 -12.05 -5.03
N ASP A 361 -8.71 -11.43 -3.94
CA ASP A 361 -7.83 -10.68 -3.03
C ASP A 361 -6.75 -11.58 -2.43
N ARG A 362 -7.12 -12.79 -2.01
CA ARG A 362 -6.15 -13.77 -1.48
C ARG A 362 -5.12 -14.19 -2.54
N ARG A 363 -5.57 -14.45 -3.80
CA ARG A 363 -4.66 -14.77 -4.90
C ARG A 363 -3.78 -13.57 -5.24
N GLU A 364 -4.33 -12.36 -5.25
CA GLU A 364 -3.58 -11.15 -5.52
C GLU A 364 -2.48 -10.93 -4.49
N GLN A 365 -2.78 -11.03 -3.20
CA GLN A 365 -1.78 -10.89 -2.14
C GLN A 365 -0.65 -11.91 -2.28
N LEU A 366 -0.99 -13.19 -2.52
CA LEU A 366 -0.01 -14.25 -2.72
C LEU A 366 0.88 -13.99 -3.95
N LEU A 367 0.28 -13.71 -5.09
CA LEU A 367 1.01 -13.49 -6.35
C LEU A 367 1.81 -12.20 -6.32
N LYS A 368 1.30 -11.16 -5.68
CA LYS A 368 2.01 -9.88 -5.45
C LYS A 368 3.26 -10.11 -4.60
N ALA A 369 3.16 -10.86 -3.50
CA ALA A 369 4.29 -11.20 -2.67
C ALA A 369 5.36 -12.00 -3.45
N ALA A 370 4.95 -13.03 -4.17
CA ALA A 370 5.84 -13.82 -5.02
C ALA A 370 6.48 -12.98 -6.14
N TYR A 371 5.71 -12.09 -6.76
CA TYR A 371 6.22 -11.20 -7.80
C TYR A 371 7.28 -10.23 -7.26
N TYR A 372 7.08 -9.69 -6.07
CA TYR A 372 8.05 -8.80 -5.43
C TYR A 372 9.35 -9.53 -5.10
N GLU A 373 9.28 -10.78 -4.60
CA GLU A 373 10.49 -11.59 -4.37
C GLU A 373 11.28 -11.80 -5.67
N VAL A 374 10.61 -12.21 -6.75
CA VAL A 374 11.28 -12.40 -8.06
C VAL A 374 11.90 -11.10 -8.57
N LEU A 375 11.25 -9.96 -8.40
CA LEU A 375 11.82 -8.67 -8.78
C LEU A 375 13.02 -8.29 -7.92
N ARG A 376 12.94 -8.53 -6.61
CA ARG A 376 14.02 -8.24 -5.66
C ARG A 376 15.25 -9.09 -5.95
N ASP A 377 15.08 -10.39 -6.24
CA ASP A 377 16.18 -11.29 -6.62
C ASP A 377 16.86 -10.90 -7.93
N SER A 378 16.12 -10.26 -8.84
CA SER A 378 16.65 -9.82 -10.13
C SER A 378 17.30 -8.43 -10.11
N ALA A 379 17.07 -7.64 -9.06
CA ALA A 379 17.58 -6.29 -8.92
C ALA A 379 18.98 -6.27 -8.29
N LYS A 380 19.83 -5.36 -8.77
CA LYS A 380 21.12 -5.09 -8.10
C LYS A 380 20.91 -4.08 -6.98
N VAL A 381 20.89 -4.57 -5.73
CA VAL A 381 20.69 -3.75 -4.54
C VAL A 381 21.97 -3.71 -3.70
N ASP A 382 22.46 -2.49 -3.43
CA ASP A 382 23.48 -2.25 -2.43
C ASP A 382 22.89 -1.44 -1.27
N ASN A 383 22.73 -2.07 -0.09
CA ASN A 383 22.23 -1.43 1.11
C ASN A 383 23.38 -1.03 2.04
N TYR A 384 23.89 0.19 1.89
CA TYR A 384 25.01 0.70 2.67
C TYR A 384 24.65 0.93 4.14
N TYR A 385 23.42 1.35 4.41
CA TYR A 385 22.98 1.59 5.77
C TYR A 385 22.88 0.30 6.59
N ALA A 386 22.34 -0.76 6.01
CA ALA A 386 22.32 -2.07 6.68
C ALA A 386 23.74 -2.59 6.95
N LYS A 387 24.65 -2.45 5.98
CA LYS A 387 26.08 -2.80 6.17
C LYS A 387 26.69 -1.99 7.32
N HIS A 388 26.48 -0.67 7.33
CA HIS A 388 26.98 0.20 8.41
C HIS A 388 26.43 -0.20 9.80
N VAL A 389 25.14 -0.58 9.89
CA VAL A 389 24.54 -1.05 11.15
C VAL A 389 25.18 -2.36 11.61
N LEU A 390 25.49 -3.29 10.72
CA LEU A 390 26.17 -4.53 11.05
C LEU A 390 27.61 -4.26 11.52
N ASP A 391 28.37 -3.48 10.76
CA ASP A 391 29.78 -3.15 11.07
C ASP A 391 29.87 -2.41 12.43
N SER A 392 28.97 -1.48 12.72
CA SER A 392 28.95 -0.75 13.99
C SER A 392 28.60 -1.61 15.21
N ASN A 393 28.02 -2.80 14.99
CA ASN A 393 27.71 -3.79 16.04
C ASN A 393 28.70 -4.98 16.04
N GLY A 394 29.83 -4.89 15.33
CA GLY A 394 30.89 -5.91 15.33
C GLY A 394 30.51 -7.20 14.61
N ILE A 395 29.52 -7.17 13.71
CA ILE A 395 29.12 -8.31 12.88
C ILE A 395 29.80 -8.15 11.52
N GLU A 396 30.95 -8.80 11.35
CA GLU A 396 31.62 -8.90 10.05
C GLU A 396 30.87 -9.90 9.15
N LYS A 397 30.88 -9.59 7.82
CA LYS A 397 30.35 -10.50 6.79
C LYS A 397 31.39 -11.50 6.34
#